data_098d2baebd500b0c5452db6ed9e26130
#
_entry.id   098d2baebd500b0c5452db6ed9e26130
#
_cell.length_a   1.000
_cell.length_b   1.000
_cell.length_c   1.000
_cell.angle_alpha   90.00
_cell.angle_beta   90.00
_cell.angle_gamma   90.00
#
_symmetry.space_group_name_H-M   'P 1'
#
loop_
_entity.id
_entity.type
_entity.pdbx_description
1 polymer ?
#
loop_
_entity_poly.entity_id
_entity_poly.type
_entity_poly.pdbx_seq_one_letter_code
_entity_poly.pdbx_strand_id
1 'polypeptide(L)'
;MLDYWSGNSFYTTAAYHEEIMHHKHKTNSKIYDYWGKEEYTGNYVMADLNIGSKLNVISGIRSEENITTYKAFTGLQGTLGHFTAAGADSLVTDVRENTYSLPALFLKYDAFEWLTLRYASTKTLTRPNYTDILPFYHISGLGRTVEYSNPTLTPGVSDNIDYVISLNNKKLGLLSLSIFTKKIDGLIYSGGFRYITEGTADSLYGLPDYADKYQIIEYKTNNPYPIDLSGFEIDYQTRFWYLPGMLKGLVFNANYTKTTSEVKYPRTTIAYDFSQGFPLTYVNTDSFYVDRLIDQPNEIMNLSLGYDYKGFSGRLSMLYMGDVFMSTNFWPELRQTTDAYKRYDLSLKQRLPVKGLEMYLNVSNINEAVDINRYNGFNPKDPYFDDEILEDLASQKDKSIEDRFDMIPRSSRAKSLEQHYGKTIDLGFRFSF
;
A
#
# COMPACT_ATOMS: atom_id res chain seq x y z
N MET A 1 11.19 34.24 3.61
CA MET A 1 12.28 33.23 3.56
C MET A 1 12.55 32.74 2.14
N LEU A 2 11.57 32.67 1.27
CA LEU A 2 11.74 32.20 -0.10
C LEU A 2 12.56 33.12 -0.98
N ASP A 3 12.38 34.42 -0.83
CA ASP A 3 13.19 35.41 -1.57
C ASP A 3 14.63 35.56 -1.05
N TYR A 4 14.91 34.95 0.09
CA TYR A 4 16.25 34.83 0.62
C TYR A 4 17.22 34.22 -0.41
N TRP A 5 16.76 33.28 -1.19
CA TRP A 5 17.55 32.59 -2.20
C TRP A 5 17.53 33.24 -3.57
N SER A 6 16.75 34.32 -3.75
CA SER A 6 16.69 35.04 -5.02
C SER A 6 17.89 35.95 -5.27
N GLY A 7 18.81 36.08 -4.32
CA GLY A 7 20.01 36.92 -4.44
C GLY A 7 19.74 38.43 -4.37
N ASN A 8 18.53 38.82 -3.97
CA ASN A 8 18.19 40.23 -3.83
C ASN A 8 18.82 40.84 -2.57
N SER A 9 19.10 42.11 -2.60
CA SER A 9 19.79 42.86 -1.53
C SER A 9 18.89 43.21 -0.33
N PHE A 10 17.88 42.41 -0.07
CA PHE A 10 16.86 42.64 0.96
C PHE A 10 17.37 42.55 2.40
N TYR A 11 18.59 42.10 2.58
CA TYR A 11 19.22 42.07 3.91
C TYR A 11 19.61 43.43 4.43
N THR A 12 19.52 44.44 3.58
CA THR A 12 20.08 45.78 3.90
C THR A 12 19.12 46.72 4.60
N THR A 13 17.82 46.43 4.64
CA THR A 13 16.82 47.27 5.31
C THR A 13 15.76 46.45 6.07
N ALA A 14 15.40 46.90 7.27
CA ALA A 14 14.37 46.27 8.10
C ALA A 14 13.00 46.27 7.43
N ALA A 15 12.63 47.33 6.71
CA ALA A 15 11.38 47.45 5.98
C ALA A 15 11.28 46.41 4.86
N TYR A 16 12.36 46.17 4.16
CA TYR A 16 12.42 45.16 3.11
C TYR A 16 12.34 43.75 3.67
N HIS A 17 12.95 43.55 4.84
CA HIS A 17 12.86 42.27 5.54
C HIS A 17 11.43 41.95 6.00
N GLU A 18 10.69 42.95 6.48
CA GLU A 18 9.29 42.82 6.89
C GLU A 18 8.40 42.49 5.68
N GLU A 19 8.62 43.16 4.54
CA GLU A 19 7.91 42.86 3.30
C GLU A 19 8.15 41.42 2.81
N ILE A 20 9.37 40.93 2.90
CA ILE A 20 9.74 39.57 2.48
C ILE A 20 9.13 38.49 3.39
N MET A 21 9.10 38.74 4.69
CA MET A 21 8.50 37.79 5.65
C MET A 21 7.04 37.50 5.35
N HIS A 22 6.35 38.42 4.69
CA HIS A 22 4.97 38.28 4.25
C HIS A 22 4.82 38.01 2.74
N HIS A 23 5.93 38.03 1.99
CA HIS A 23 5.89 37.85 0.55
C HIS A 23 5.67 36.34 0.22
N LYS A 24 4.52 36.07 -0.38
CA LYS A 24 4.22 34.76 -0.92
C LYS A 24 4.88 34.61 -2.28
N HIS A 25 5.74 33.61 -2.45
CA HIS A 25 6.32 33.32 -3.77
C HIS A 25 5.22 32.81 -4.70
N LYS A 26 4.54 33.73 -5.37
CA LYS A 26 3.29 33.49 -6.10
C LYS A 26 3.39 32.33 -7.10
N THR A 27 4.50 32.25 -7.81
CA THR A 27 4.69 31.23 -8.84
C THR A 27 4.86 29.84 -8.24
N ASN A 28 5.78 29.68 -7.27
CA ASN A 28 6.01 28.40 -6.62
C ASN A 28 4.83 27.95 -5.75
N SER A 29 4.02 28.90 -5.23
CA SER A 29 2.82 28.56 -4.46
C SER A 29 1.70 28.08 -5.36
N LYS A 30 1.49 28.72 -6.50
CA LYS A 30 0.37 28.42 -7.40
C LYS A 30 0.39 27.01 -7.94
N ILE A 31 1.55 26.47 -8.27
CA ILE A 31 1.64 25.12 -8.86
C ILE A 31 1.18 24.01 -7.93
N TYR A 32 1.19 24.25 -6.61
CA TYR A 32 0.69 23.31 -5.62
C TYR A 32 -0.76 23.63 -5.19
N ASP A 33 -1.34 24.73 -5.72
CA ASP A 33 -2.74 25.06 -5.47
C ASP A 33 -3.63 24.27 -6.42
N TYR A 34 -4.61 23.58 -5.86
CA TYR A 34 -5.64 22.86 -6.64
C TYR A 34 -6.98 23.00 -5.97
N TRP A 35 -8.04 22.76 -6.75
CA TRP A 35 -9.41 22.72 -6.28
C TRP A 35 -10.06 21.42 -6.76
N GLY A 36 -10.82 20.82 -5.88
CA GLY A 36 -11.58 19.61 -6.20
C GLY A 36 -13.02 19.75 -5.75
N LYS A 37 -13.94 19.24 -6.56
CA LYS A 37 -15.34 19.02 -6.21
C LYS A 37 -15.71 17.61 -6.61
N GLU A 38 -16.33 16.87 -5.70
CA GLU A 38 -16.87 15.54 -5.97
C GLU A 38 -18.34 15.50 -5.62
N GLU A 39 -19.14 14.96 -6.52
CA GLU A 39 -20.57 14.75 -6.37
C GLU A 39 -20.86 13.26 -6.49
N TYR A 40 -21.39 12.66 -5.43
CA TYR A 40 -21.74 11.25 -5.38
C TYR A 40 -23.25 11.07 -5.34
N THR A 41 -23.77 10.27 -6.26
CA THR A 41 -25.16 9.81 -6.23
C THR A 41 -25.15 8.28 -6.09
N GLY A 42 -25.81 7.76 -5.06
CA GLY A 42 -25.90 6.33 -4.83
C GLY A 42 -27.34 5.87 -4.66
N ASN A 43 -27.77 4.92 -5.50
CA ASN A 43 -29.05 4.26 -5.40
C ASN A 43 -28.85 2.77 -5.13
N TYR A 44 -29.65 2.17 -4.27
CA TYR A 44 -29.56 0.73 -4.02
C TYR A 44 -30.92 0.11 -3.79
N VAL A 45 -31.00 -1.18 -4.11
CA VAL A 45 -32.11 -2.05 -3.71
C VAL A 45 -31.52 -3.30 -3.06
N MET A 46 -32.10 -3.70 -1.95
CA MET A 46 -31.63 -4.85 -1.16
C MET A 46 -32.84 -5.62 -0.60
N ALA A 47 -32.69 -6.94 -0.53
CA ALA A 47 -33.60 -7.83 0.17
C ALA A 47 -32.84 -8.62 1.24
N ASP A 48 -33.44 -8.80 2.41
CA ASP A 48 -32.99 -9.67 3.50
C ASP A 48 -34.10 -10.69 3.79
N LEU A 49 -33.84 -11.93 3.49
CA LEU A 49 -34.81 -13.02 3.52
C LEU A 49 -34.36 -14.13 4.49
N ASN A 50 -35.22 -14.45 5.45
CA ASN A 50 -35.04 -15.62 6.31
C ASN A 50 -35.89 -16.77 5.81
N ILE A 51 -35.27 -17.84 5.36
CA ILE A 51 -35.94 -19.04 4.84
C ILE A 51 -35.89 -20.12 5.92
N GLY A 52 -37.01 -20.31 6.57
CA GLY A 52 -37.11 -21.10 7.80
C GLY A 52 -36.25 -20.49 8.92
N SER A 53 -35.71 -21.34 9.80
CA SER A 53 -34.88 -20.93 10.93
C SER A 53 -33.38 -21.04 10.67
N LYS A 54 -32.95 -21.47 9.48
CA LYS A 54 -31.57 -21.88 9.22
C LYS A 54 -30.88 -21.07 8.11
N LEU A 55 -31.63 -20.60 7.13
CA LEU A 55 -31.04 -19.93 5.97
C LEU A 55 -31.41 -18.44 5.96
N ASN A 56 -30.39 -17.59 5.98
CA ASN A 56 -30.53 -16.15 5.73
C ASN A 56 -29.86 -15.82 4.40
N VAL A 57 -30.55 -15.05 3.56
CA VAL A 57 -30.12 -14.60 2.25
C VAL A 57 -30.23 -13.09 2.19
N ILE A 58 -29.10 -12.42 2.02
CA ILE A 58 -29.08 -10.98 1.76
C ILE A 58 -28.55 -10.79 0.35
N SER A 59 -29.32 -10.12 -0.51
CA SER A 59 -28.90 -9.80 -1.87
C SER A 59 -29.33 -8.40 -2.25
N GLY A 60 -28.51 -7.73 -3.02
CA GLY A 60 -28.81 -6.40 -3.50
C GLY A 60 -27.86 -5.92 -4.58
N ILE A 61 -28.17 -4.78 -5.12
CA ILE A 61 -27.35 -4.07 -6.08
C ILE A 61 -27.34 -2.59 -5.73
N ARG A 62 -26.14 -1.99 -5.76
CA ARG A 62 -25.93 -0.57 -5.60
C ARG A 62 -25.40 0.00 -6.91
N SER A 63 -26.04 1.06 -7.41
CA SER A 63 -25.51 1.89 -8.49
C SER A 63 -24.90 3.15 -7.89
N GLU A 64 -23.68 3.46 -8.25
CA GLU A 64 -22.99 4.69 -7.87
C GLU A 64 -22.61 5.48 -9.11
N GLU A 65 -22.91 6.77 -9.08
CA GLU A 65 -22.43 7.77 -10.03
C GLU A 65 -21.54 8.74 -9.27
N ASN A 66 -20.36 9.01 -9.80
CA ASN A 66 -19.40 9.96 -9.24
C ASN A 66 -18.97 10.94 -10.32
N ILE A 67 -19.27 12.22 -10.10
CA ILE A 67 -18.83 13.32 -10.96
C ILE A 67 -17.74 14.07 -10.20
N THR A 68 -16.54 14.12 -10.77
CA THR A 68 -15.41 14.85 -10.21
C THR A 68 -15.02 16.01 -11.11
N THR A 69 -14.77 17.17 -10.49
CA THR A 69 -14.25 18.35 -11.19
C THR A 69 -12.99 18.80 -10.47
N TYR A 70 -11.86 18.71 -11.12
CA TYR A 70 -10.57 19.14 -10.57
C TYR A 70 -9.96 20.26 -11.38
N LYS A 71 -9.32 21.19 -10.69
CA LYS A 71 -8.59 22.31 -11.29
C LYS A 71 -7.21 22.36 -10.67
N ALA A 72 -6.19 22.45 -11.50
CA ALA A 72 -4.80 22.61 -11.06
C ALA A 72 -4.03 23.51 -12.01
N PHE A 73 -2.94 24.07 -11.51
CA PHE A 73 -2.02 24.81 -12.35
C PHE A 73 -0.98 23.87 -12.96
N THR A 74 -0.67 24.07 -14.22
CA THR A 74 0.40 23.38 -14.92
C THR A 74 1.54 24.37 -15.18
N GLY A 75 2.78 23.87 -15.24
CA GLY A 75 3.88 24.80 -15.42
C GLY A 75 5.23 24.20 -15.76
N LEU A 76 6.11 25.08 -16.25
CA LEU A 76 7.51 24.83 -16.52
C LEU A 76 8.37 25.39 -15.39
N GLN A 77 9.21 24.57 -14.78
CA GLN A 77 10.22 25.00 -13.83
C GLN A 77 11.47 25.49 -14.57
N GLY A 78 11.87 26.73 -14.33
CA GLY A 78 13.10 27.30 -14.90
C GLY A 78 14.38 26.71 -14.32
N THR A 79 15.51 27.03 -14.96
CA THR A 79 16.84 26.48 -14.69
C THR A 79 17.41 26.76 -13.30
N LEU A 80 16.79 27.64 -12.51
CA LEU A 80 17.26 28.01 -11.16
C LEU A 80 16.15 27.79 -10.10
N GLY A 81 15.22 26.92 -10.33
CA GLY A 81 14.07 26.73 -9.44
C GLY A 81 13.03 27.85 -9.53
N HIS A 82 13.22 28.79 -10.45
CA HIS A 82 12.27 29.84 -10.77
C HIS A 82 11.43 29.41 -11.97
N PHE A 83 10.12 29.59 -11.88
CA PHE A 83 9.25 29.43 -13.02
C PHE A 83 9.51 30.56 -14.02
N THR A 84 9.77 30.21 -15.25
CA THR A 84 9.66 31.20 -16.33
C THR A 84 8.18 31.45 -16.55
N ALA A 85 7.81 32.71 -16.80
CA ALA A 85 6.42 33.15 -16.91
C ALA A 85 5.61 32.49 -18.05
N ALA A 86 6.25 31.79 -18.96
CA ALA A 86 5.60 31.11 -20.05
C ALA A 86 5.05 29.74 -19.57
N GLY A 87 3.76 29.69 -19.28
CA GLY A 87 3.01 28.45 -19.00
C GLY A 87 2.72 28.13 -17.53
N ALA A 88 3.39 28.80 -16.57
CA ALA A 88 3.20 28.52 -15.13
C ALA A 88 1.83 28.94 -14.57
N ASP A 89 1.03 29.67 -15.31
CA ASP A 89 -0.25 30.22 -14.88
C ASP A 89 -1.46 29.59 -15.59
N SER A 90 -1.26 28.51 -16.33
CA SER A 90 -2.37 27.83 -17.00
C SER A 90 -3.16 27.01 -15.99
N LEU A 91 -4.39 27.45 -15.73
CA LEU A 91 -5.35 26.70 -14.92
C LEU A 91 -6.08 25.70 -15.83
N VAL A 92 -5.83 24.42 -15.62
CA VAL A 92 -6.50 23.33 -16.33
C VAL A 92 -7.66 22.81 -15.48
N THR A 93 -8.78 22.50 -16.13
CA THR A 93 -9.94 21.88 -15.51
C THR A 93 -10.18 20.53 -16.16
N ASP A 94 -10.31 19.48 -15.33
CA ASP A 94 -10.71 18.14 -15.74
C ASP A 94 -12.05 17.77 -15.08
N VAL A 95 -12.96 17.24 -15.87
CA VAL A 95 -14.29 16.79 -15.40
C VAL A 95 -14.49 15.35 -15.82
N ARG A 96 -14.85 14.51 -14.85
CA ARG A 96 -15.07 13.08 -15.09
C ARG A 96 -16.34 12.61 -14.48
N GLU A 97 -16.96 11.68 -15.16
CA GLU A 97 -18.12 10.94 -14.73
C GLU A 97 -17.80 9.44 -14.75
N ASN A 98 -18.06 8.78 -13.63
CA ASN A 98 -17.89 7.35 -13.47
C ASN A 98 -19.17 6.75 -12.91
N THR A 99 -19.67 5.70 -13.55
CA THR A 99 -20.85 4.96 -13.08
C THR A 99 -20.49 3.50 -12.85
N TYR A 100 -20.86 2.97 -11.70
CA TYR A 100 -20.57 1.60 -11.28
C TYR A 100 -21.82 0.89 -10.77
N SER A 101 -21.89 -0.39 -11.10
CA SER A 101 -22.89 -1.33 -10.57
C SER A 101 -22.20 -2.32 -9.65
N LEU A 102 -22.63 -2.36 -8.39
CA LEU A 102 -22.00 -3.11 -7.31
C LEU A 102 -22.98 -4.13 -6.74
N PRO A 103 -23.12 -5.32 -7.34
CA PRO A 103 -23.95 -6.39 -6.80
C PRO A 103 -23.30 -7.00 -5.55
N ALA A 104 -24.15 -7.48 -4.64
CA ALA A 104 -23.74 -8.22 -3.46
C ALA A 104 -24.73 -9.34 -3.16
N LEU A 105 -24.18 -10.52 -2.79
CA LEU A 105 -24.93 -11.67 -2.31
C LEU A 105 -24.25 -12.24 -1.09
N PHE A 106 -24.99 -12.41 -0.01
CA PHE A 106 -24.55 -13.08 1.21
C PHE A 106 -25.53 -14.21 1.55
N LEU A 107 -24.98 -15.38 1.82
CA LEU A 107 -25.72 -16.53 2.29
C LEU A 107 -25.16 -16.95 3.65
N LYS A 108 -26.03 -17.16 4.62
CA LYS A 108 -25.69 -17.73 5.92
C LYS A 108 -26.58 -18.92 6.17
N TYR A 109 -25.98 -20.08 6.41
CA TYR A 109 -26.70 -21.31 6.71
C TYR A 109 -26.25 -21.90 8.05
N ASP A 110 -27.15 -21.88 9.03
CA ASP A 110 -26.95 -22.51 10.34
C ASP A 110 -27.35 -24.00 10.25
N ALA A 111 -26.39 -24.83 9.77
CA ALA A 111 -26.63 -26.27 9.53
C ALA A 111 -26.96 -26.98 10.83
N PHE A 112 -26.22 -26.66 11.91
CA PHE A 112 -26.41 -27.13 13.27
C PHE A 112 -26.18 -25.99 14.25
N GLU A 113 -26.57 -26.13 15.51
CA GLU A 113 -26.34 -25.12 16.55
C GLU A 113 -24.84 -24.74 16.72
N TRP A 114 -23.97 -25.66 16.31
CA TRP A 114 -22.51 -25.50 16.41
C TRP A 114 -21.80 -25.29 15.07
N LEU A 115 -22.53 -25.35 13.94
CA LEU A 115 -21.95 -25.18 12.59
C LEU A 115 -22.70 -24.16 11.76
N THR A 116 -22.01 -23.11 11.38
CA THR A 116 -22.48 -22.07 10.45
C THR A 116 -21.61 -22.07 9.20
N LEU A 117 -22.26 -22.07 8.04
CA LEU A 117 -21.64 -21.88 6.73
C LEU A 117 -22.02 -20.51 6.19
N ARG A 118 -21.06 -19.79 5.61
CA ARG A 118 -21.32 -18.51 4.94
C ARG A 118 -20.68 -18.51 3.56
N TYR A 119 -21.35 -17.83 2.66
CA TYR A 119 -20.87 -17.51 1.33
C TYR A 119 -21.11 -16.02 1.08
N ALA A 120 -20.14 -15.33 0.49
CA ALA A 120 -20.30 -13.98 0.02
C ALA A 120 -19.76 -13.84 -1.41
N SER A 121 -20.48 -13.09 -2.23
CA SER A 121 -20.02 -12.63 -3.54
C SER A 121 -20.30 -11.14 -3.64
N THR A 122 -19.25 -10.33 -3.82
CA THR A 122 -19.35 -8.87 -3.82
C THR A 122 -18.46 -8.25 -4.86
N LYS A 123 -18.89 -7.11 -5.39
CA LYS A 123 -18.07 -6.24 -6.22
C LYS A 123 -17.75 -4.96 -5.46
N THR A 124 -16.47 -4.58 -5.42
CA THR A 124 -15.97 -3.41 -4.68
C THR A 124 -15.10 -2.53 -5.55
N LEU A 125 -14.92 -1.27 -5.13
CA LEU A 125 -14.12 -0.27 -5.84
C LEU A 125 -12.97 0.23 -4.97
N THR A 126 -11.83 0.50 -5.60
CA THR A 126 -10.71 1.25 -5.02
C THR A 126 -10.49 2.51 -5.84
N ARG A 127 -10.79 3.67 -5.27
CA ARG A 127 -10.63 4.95 -5.96
C ARG A 127 -9.20 5.47 -5.86
N PRO A 128 -8.70 6.18 -6.89
CA PRO A 128 -7.42 6.86 -6.81
C PRO A 128 -7.47 7.96 -5.74
N ASN A 129 -6.31 8.33 -5.21
CA ASN A 129 -6.21 9.51 -4.35
C ASN A 129 -6.43 10.78 -5.17
N TYR A 130 -6.93 11.83 -4.51
CA TYR A 130 -7.22 13.11 -5.17
C TYR A 130 -6.00 13.69 -5.87
N THR A 131 -4.83 13.62 -5.23
CA THR A 131 -3.58 14.14 -5.79
C THR A 131 -3.13 13.39 -7.04
N ASP A 132 -3.49 12.11 -7.17
CA ASP A 132 -3.06 11.27 -8.29
C ASP A 132 -3.83 11.58 -9.59
N ILE A 133 -5.03 12.19 -9.48
CA ILE A 133 -5.94 12.49 -10.59
C ILE A 133 -6.05 13.97 -10.93
N LEU A 134 -5.28 14.83 -10.30
CA LEU A 134 -5.23 16.24 -10.65
C LEU A 134 -4.75 16.41 -12.09
N PRO A 135 -5.29 17.36 -12.88
CA PRO A 135 -4.76 17.69 -14.19
C PRO A 135 -3.47 18.51 -14.05
N PHE A 136 -2.47 17.90 -13.43
CA PHE A 136 -1.22 18.56 -13.02
C PHE A 136 -0.04 17.92 -13.72
N TYR A 137 0.85 18.76 -14.22
CA TYR A 137 2.20 18.38 -14.58
C TYR A 137 3.19 19.49 -14.27
N HIS A 138 4.41 19.09 -13.99
CA HIS A 138 5.49 19.99 -13.66
C HIS A 138 6.75 19.58 -14.44
N ILE A 139 7.22 20.45 -15.32
CA ILE A 139 8.33 20.13 -16.22
C ILE A 139 9.59 20.84 -15.74
N SER A 140 10.65 20.07 -15.48
CA SER A 140 12.00 20.57 -15.25
C SER A 140 12.78 20.60 -16.55
N GLY A 141 13.00 21.80 -17.09
CA GLY A 141 13.79 21.98 -18.32
C GLY A 141 15.27 21.61 -18.15
N LEU A 142 15.85 21.82 -16.97
CA LEU A 142 17.24 21.45 -16.68
C LEU A 142 17.41 19.95 -16.53
N GLY A 143 16.52 19.30 -15.77
CA GLY A 143 16.54 17.87 -15.54
C GLY A 143 15.97 17.03 -16.69
N ARG A 144 15.27 17.66 -17.62
CA ARG A 144 14.45 16.98 -18.64
C ARG A 144 13.52 15.93 -18.03
N THR A 145 12.89 16.31 -16.89
CA THR A 145 11.97 15.45 -16.15
C THR A 145 10.59 16.08 -16.06
N VAL A 146 9.59 15.25 -15.95
CA VAL A 146 8.20 15.63 -15.79
C VAL A 146 7.64 14.93 -14.57
N GLU A 147 7.18 15.70 -13.58
CA GLU A 147 6.26 15.22 -12.56
C GLU A 147 4.85 15.26 -13.16
N TYR A 148 4.16 14.14 -13.12
CA TYR A 148 2.89 14.00 -13.80
C TYR A 148 1.88 13.29 -12.92
N SER A 149 0.82 13.98 -12.55
CA SER A 149 -0.39 13.34 -12.01
C SER A 149 -1.24 12.85 -13.17
N ASN A 150 -1.77 11.65 -13.04
CA ASN A 150 -2.47 11.00 -14.14
C ASN A 150 -3.99 11.23 -14.05
N PRO A 151 -4.52 12.27 -14.71
CA PRO A 151 -5.93 12.53 -14.70
C PRO A 151 -6.75 11.42 -15.41
N THR A 152 -6.16 10.44 -16.09
CA THR A 152 -6.86 9.34 -16.74
C THR A 152 -7.07 8.11 -15.85
N LEU A 153 -6.61 8.14 -14.58
CA LEU A 153 -6.82 7.05 -13.65
C LEU A 153 -8.31 6.76 -13.43
N THR A 154 -8.66 5.50 -13.46
CA THR A 154 -10.00 5.02 -13.13
C THR A 154 -9.97 4.25 -11.82
N PRO A 155 -11.08 4.17 -11.08
CA PRO A 155 -11.18 3.27 -9.94
C PRO A 155 -10.87 1.83 -10.34
N GLY A 156 -10.05 1.15 -9.52
CA GLY A 156 -9.88 -0.28 -9.61
C GLY A 156 -11.14 -1.02 -9.14
N VAL A 157 -11.45 -2.13 -9.77
CA VAL A 157 -12.65 -2.95 -9.49
C VAL A 157 -12.20 -4.30 -8.98
N SER A 158 -12.81 -4.80 -7.91
CA SER A 158 -12.55 -6.14 -7.39
C SER A 158 -13.82 -6.97 -7.30
N ASP A 159 -13.84 -8.13 -7.96
CA ASP A 159 -14.82 -9.18 -7.77
C ASP A 159 -14.33 -10.14 -6.68
N ASN A 160 -15.08 -10.26 -5.59
CA ASN A 160 -14.68 -11.01 -4.40
C ASN A 160 -15.62 -12.18 -4.17
N ILE A 161 -15.07 -13.34 -3.79
CA ILE A 161 -15.81 -14.52 -3.36
C ILE A 161 -15.19 -15.03 -2.06
N ASP A 162 -16.03 -15.22 -1.04
CA ASP A 162 -15.64 -15.72 0.27
C ASP A 162 -16.49 -16.92 0.69
N TYR A 163 -15.84 -17.94 1.21
CA TYR A 163 -16.46 -19.09 1.87
C TYR A 163 -15.98 -19.17 3.30
N VAL A 164 -16.89 -19.25 4.25
CA VAL A 164 -16.54 -19.34 5.67
C VAL A 164 -17.28 -20.50 6.33
N ILE A 165 -16.52 -21.34 7.03
CA ILE A 165 -17.01 -22.42 7.88
C ILE A 165 -16.67 -22.05 9.32
N SER A 166 -17.68 -21.95 10.18
CA SER A 166 -17.48 -21.61 11.59
C SER A 166 -18.05 -22.69 12.48
N LEU A 167 -17.21 -23.24 13.34
CA LEU A 167 -17.56 -24.21 14.38
C LEU A 167 -17.58 -23.49 15.73
N ASN A 168 -18.71 -23.48 16.41
CA ASN A 168 -18.84 -22.87 17.72
C ASN A 168 -19.32 -23.92 18.74
N ASN A 169 -18.46 -24.29 19.66
CA ASN A 169 -18.76 -25.29 20.69
C ASN A 169 -18.32 -24.77 22.06
N LYS A 170 -19.17 -25.00 23.07
CA LYS A 170 -18.92 -24.54 24.44
C LYS A 170 -17.55 -24.97 25.04
N LYS A 171 -17.07 -26.17 24.66
CA LYS A 171 -15.78 -26.69 25.16
C LYS A 171 -14.63 -26.42 24.19
N LEU A 172 -14.85 -26.56 22.89
CA LEU A 172 -13.81 -26.34 21.88
C LEU A 172 -13.58 -24.86 21.57
N GLY A 173 -14.56 -23.99 21.86
CA GLY A 173 -14.51 -22.59 21.50
C GLY A 173 -15.02 -22.32 20.09
N LEU A 174 -14.49 -21.31 19.46
CA LEU A 174 -14.76 -20.91 18.06
C LEU A 174 -13.57 -21.32 17.20
N LEU A 175 -13.83 -22.12 16.16
CA LEU A 175 -12.90 -22.37 15.07
C LEU A 175 -13.54 -21.91 13.77
N SER A 176 -12.89 -21.04 13.03
CA SER A 176 -13.34 -20.56 11.74
C SER A 176 -12.30 -20.80 10.67
N LEU A 177 -12.71 -21.27 9.52
CA LEU A 177 -11.91 -21.33 8.29
C LEU A 177 -12.58 -20.46 7.24
N SER A 178 -11.86 -19.50 6.72
CA SER A 178 -12.25 -18.67 5.60
C SER A 178 -11.36 -18.99 4.39
N ILE A 179 -11.96 -19.11 3.21
CA ILE A 179 -11.26 -19.23 1.93
C ILE A 179 -11.78 -18.11 1.05
N PHE A 180 -10.88 -17.34 0.45
CA PHE A 180 -11.26 -16.19 -0.36
C PHE A 180 -10.52 -16.16 -1.69
N THR A 181 -11.21 -15.60 -2.69
CA THR A 181 -10.62 -15.26 -3.98
C THR A 181 -11.03 -13.85 -4.39
N LYS A 182 -10.12 -13.12 -5.01
CA LYS A 182 -10.38 -11.79 -5.55
C LYS A 182 -9.79 -11.68 -6.94
N LYS A 183 -10.58 -11.14 -7.87
CA LYS A 183 -10.09 -10.73 -9.17
C LYS A 183 -10.13 -9.21 -9.24
N ILE A 184 -8.96 -8.59 -9.39
CA ILE A 184 -8.81 -7.13 -9.35
C ILE A 184 -8.45 -6.65 -10.73
N ASP A 185 -9.26 -5.77 -11.29
CA ASP A 185 -9.01 -5.07 -12.54
C ASP A 185 -8.66 -3.61 -12.27
N GLY A 186 -7.69 -3.07 -13.02
CA GLY A 186 -7.29 -1.67 -12.93
C GLY A 186 -6.58 -1.31 -11.62
N LEU A 187 -5.76 -2.20 -11.04
CA LEU A 187 -4.92 -1.85 -9.88
C LEU A 187 -4.16 -0.55 -10.13
N ILE A 188 -4.27 0.40 -9.22
CA ILE A 188 -3.53 1.66 -9.26
C ILE A 188 -2.19 1.47 -8.56
N TYR A 189 -1.09 1.74 -9.26
CA TYR A 189 0.26 1.62 -8.71
C TYR A 189 1.20 2.66 -9.33
N SER A 190 2.40 2.83 -8.75
CA SER A 190 3.42 3.70 -9.33
C SER A 190 4.11 3.00 -10.50
N GLY A 191 4.00 3.57 -11.70
CA GLY A 191 4.54 3.00 -12.94
C GLY A 191 6.06 3.17 -13.12
N GLY A 192 6.70 3.96 -12.25
CA GLY A 192 8.14 4.25 -12.35
C GLY A 192 8.50 5.21 -13.49
N PHE A 193 9.72 5.13 -13.98
CA PHE A 193 10.21 6.01 -15.04
C PHE A 193 9.69 5.62 -16.43
N ARG A 194 9.40 6.62 -17.25
CA ARG A 194 9.11 6.44 -18.66
C ARG A 194 9.64 7.61 -19.48
N TYR A 195 10.32 7.33 -20.58
CA TYR A 195 10.67 8.36 -21.55
C TYR A 195 9.50 8.64 -22.46
N ILE A 196 9.27 9.92 -22.73
CA ILE A 196 8.28 10.38 -23.70
C ILE A 196 8.88 10.21 -25.09
N THR A 197 8.25 9.37 -25.91
CA THR A 197 8.68 9.16 -27.30
C THR A 197 8.44 10.43 -28.13
N GLU A 198 9.33 10.75 -29.04
CA GLU A 198 9.21 11.90 -29.94
C GLU A 198 7.86 11.92 -30.67
N GLY A 199 7.19 13.06 -30.62
CA GLY A 199 5.86 13.25 -31.22
C GLY A 199 4.69 12.69 -30.40
N THR A 200 4.91 12.27 -29.14
CA THR A 200 3.85 11.67 -28.30
C THR A 200 3.51 12.46 -27.06
N ALA A 201 4.22 13.56 -26.75
CA ALA A 201 4.01 14.33 -25.53
C ALA A 201 2.55 14.80 -25.41
N ASP A 202 2.00 15.44 -26.43
CA ASP A 202 0.62 15.93 -26.43
C ASP A 202 -0.39 14.77 -26.53
N SER A 203 -0.20 13.86 -27.49
CA SER A 203 -1.19 12.83 -27.82
C SER A 203 -1.40 11.78 -26.73
N LEU A 204 -0.35 11.42 -25.95
CA LEU A 204 -0.43 10.40 -24.91
C LEU A 204 -0.57 10.99 -23.48
N TYR A 205 -0.05 12.19 -23.26
CA TYR A 205 0.07 12.75 -21.91
C TYR A 205 -0.54 14.15 -21.77
N GLY A 206 -0.99 14.79 -22.88
CA GLY A 206 -1.44 16.17 -22.86
C GLY A 206 -0.34 17.15 -22.43
N LEU A 207 0.91 16.83 -22.73
CA LEU A 207 2.09 17.63 -22.41
C LEU A 207 2.47 18.48 -23.64
N PRO A 208 3.14 19.64 -23.43
CA PRO A 208 3.66 20.42 -24.56
C PRO A 208 4.69 19.63 -25.39
N ASP A 209 4.75 19.87 -26.69
CA ASP A 209 5.65 19.17 -27.63
C ASP A 209 7.14 19.23 -27.21
N TYR A 210 7.58 20.29 -26.52
CA TYR A 210 8.95 20.38 -26.04
C TYR A 210 9.29 19.37 -24.93
N ALA A 211 8.28 18.69 -24.35
CA ALA A 211 8.48 17.61 -23.40
C ALA A 211 8.81 16.28 -24.07
N ASP A 212 8.80 16.18 -25.40
CA ASP A 212 9.30 15.04 -26.12
C ASP A 212 10.74 14.72 -25.70
N LYS A 213 11.04 13.43 -25.53
CA LYS A 213 12.33 12.93 -25.03
C LYS A 213 12.64 13.30 -23.57
N TYR A 214 11.67 13.84 -22.82
CA TYR A 214 11.78 14.02 -21.38
C TYR A 214 11.38 12.75 -20.64
N GLN A 215 11.81 12.64 -19.41
CA GLN A 215 11.53 11.50 -18.55
C GLN A 215 10.38 11.81 -17.60
N ILE A 216 9.29 11.07 -17.70
CA ILE A 216 8.26 11.08 -16.66
C ILE A 216 8.80 10.29 -15.47
N ILE A 217 8.78 10.91 -14.30
CA ILE A 217 9.20 10.29 -13.04
C ILE A 217 7.99 10.13 -12.13
N GLU A 218 7.84 8.92 -11.58
CA GLU A 218 6.83 8.58 -10.57
C GLU A 218 5.40 9.03 -10.91
N TYR A 219 4.75 8.34 -11.81
CA TYR A 219 3.32 8.56 -12.04
C TYR A 219 2.50 7.32 -11.67
N LYS A 220 1.26 7.57 -11.24
CA LYS A 220 0.30 6.49 -11.01
C LYS A 220 -0.33 6.05 -12.33
N THR A 221 -0.57 4.77 -12.45
CA THR A 221 -1.26 4.19 -13.61
C THR A 221 -2.16 3.05 -13.19
N ASN A 222 -3.19 2.76 -13.98
CA ASN A 222 -3.95 1.53 -13.82
C ASN A 222 -3.19 0.38 -14.47
N ASN A 223 -3.07 -0.75 -13.77
CA ASN A 223 -2.53 -1.96 -14.36
C ASN A 223 -3.50 -2.49 -15.42
N PRO A 224 -3.05 -2.68 -16.68
CA PRO A 224 -3.92 -3.20 -17.75
C PRO A 224 -4.17 -4.71 -17.62
N TYR A 225 -3.45 -5.40 -16.74
CA TYR A 225 -3.60 -6.84 -16.53
C TYR A 225 -4.44 -7.11 -15.29
N PRO A 226 -5.44 -8.02 -15.39
CA PRO A 226 -6.17 -8.47 -14.22
C PRO A 226 -5.26 -9.21 -13.24
N ILE A 227 -5.59 -9.14 -11.96
CA ILE A 227 -4.83 -9.72 -10.85
C ILE A 227 -5.71 -10.76 -10.19
N ASP A 228 -5.18 -11.97 -10.04
CA ASP A 228 -5.79 -13.01 -9.26
C ASP A 228 -5.12 -13.09 -7.88
N LEU A 229 -5.95 -13.00 -6.83
CA LEU A 229 -5.55 -13.11 -5.45
C LEU A 229 -6.41 -14.17 -4.78
N SER A 230 -5.79 -15.08 -4.05
CA SER A 230 -6.48 -16.11 -3.29
C SER A 230 -5.80 -16.37 -1.96
N GLY A 231 -6.54 -16.90 -1.01
CA GLY A 231 -5.96 -17.22 0.27
C GLY A 231 -6.93 -17.94 1.19
N PHE A 232 -6.44 -18.23 2.39
CA PHE A 232 -7.25 -18.75 3.46
C PHE A 232 -6.86 -18.12 4.80
N GLU A 233 -7.81 -18.13 5.72
CA GLU A 233 -7.63 -17.69 7.09
C GLU A 233 -8.19 -18.72 8.05
N ILE A 234 -7.44 -19.03 9.10
CA ILE A 234 -7.87 -19.88 10.21
C ILE A 234 -7.90 -19.01 11.47
N ASP A 235 -9.03 -18.94 12.13
CA ASP A 235 -9.20 -18.30 13.43
C ASP A 235 -9.63 -19.33 14.46
N TYR A 236 -8.89 -19.39 15.58
CA TYR A 236 -9.22 -20.27 16.69
C TYR A 236 -9.17 -19.52 18.01
N GLN A 237 -10.30 -19.54 18.73
CA GLN A 237 -10.46 -18.87 20.02
C GLN A 237 -11.08 -19.82 21.02
N THR A 238 -10.40 -20.08 22.12
CA THR A 238 -10.91 -20.97 23.16
C THR A 238 -10.55 -20.54 24.56
N ARG A 239 -11.37 -21.02 25.49
CA ARG A 239 -11.21 -20.81 26.92
C ARG A 239 -11.37 -22.16 27.62
N PHE A 240 -10.35 -22.57 28.38
CA PHE A 240 -10.29 -23.91 28.98
C PHE A 240 -11.00 -24.00 30.33
N TRP A 241 -12.18 -23.37 30.46
CA TRP A 241 -12.97 -23.28 31.69
C TRP A 241 -13.33 -24.63 32.31
N TYR A 242 -13.35 -25.70 31.52
CA TYR A 242 -13.68 -27.06 31.90
C TYR A 242 -12.50 -27.87 32.48
N LEU A 243 -11.29 -27.31 32.44
CA LEU A 243 -10.12 -27.95 33.04
C LEU A 243 -10.13 -27.79 34.56
N PRO A 244 -9.51 -28.75 35.31
CA PRO A 244 -9.51 -28.71 36.77
C PRO A 244 -8.59 -27.62 37.32
N GLY A 245 -8.93 -27.16 38.55
CA GLY A 245 -8.09 -26.30 39.34
C GLY A 245 -7.74 -24.96 38.69
N MET A 246 -6.48 -24.64 38.65
CA MET A 246 -5.97 -23.40 38.07
C MET A 246 -5.98 -23.39 36.51
N LEU A 247 -5.94 -24.55 35.89
CA LEU A 247 -5.92 -24.67 34.41
C LEU A 247 -7.17 -24.10 33.74
N LYS A 248 -8.29 -23.99 34.47
CA LYS A 248 -9.54 -23.34 33.96
C LYS A 248 -9.37 -21.89 33.55
N GLY A 249 -8.29 -21.24 33.97
CA GLY A 249 -7.98 -19.85 33.62
C GLY A 249 -7.28 -19.69 32.27
N LEU A 250 -6.86 -20.76 31.63
CA LEU A 250 -6.18 -20.69 30.34
C LEU A 250 -7.10 -20.20 29.23
N VAL A 251 -6.56 -19.33 28.40
CA VAL A 251 -7.20 -18.75 27.20
C VAL A 251 -6.20 -18.85 26.05
N PHE A 252 -6.67 -19.26 24.88
CA PHE A 252 -5.85 -19.34 23.69
C PHE A 252 -6.56 -18.72 22.50
N ASN A 253 -5.85 -17.87 21.77
CA ASN A 253 -6.30 -17.29 20.51
C ASN A 253 -5.19 -17.47 19.48
N ALA A 254 -5.55 -17.89 18.27
CA ALA A 254 -4.66 -18.02 17.13
C ALA A 254 -5.39 -17.58 15.86
N ASN A 255 -4.74 -16.76 15.08
CA ASN A 255 -5.18 -16.39 13.74
C ASN A 255 -4.01 -16.58 12.79
N TYR A 256 -4.24 -17.21 11.65
CA TYR A 256 -3.27 -17.39 10.59
C TYR A 256 -3.92 -17.14 9.24
N THR A 257 -3.32 -16.22 8.49
CA THR A 257 -3.74 -15.89 7.12
C THR A 257 -2.60 -16.18 6.17
N LYS A 258 -2.89 -16.86 5.07
CA LYS A 258 -1.98 -17.01 3.94
C LYS A 258 -2.65 -16.52 2.67
N THR A 259 -1.93 -15.67 1.94
CA THR A 259 -2.39 -15.08 0.69
C THR A 259 -1.38 -15.36 -0.41
N THR A 260 -1.88 -15.66 -1.59
CA THR A 260 -1.09 -15.82 -2.82
C THR A 260 -1.66 -14.90 -3.87
N SER A 261 -0.80 -14.18 -4.56
CA SER A 261 -1.17 -13.29 -5.64
C SER A 261 -0.15 -13.35 -6.76
N GLU A 262 -0.59 -13.12 -7.99
CA GLU A 262 0.24 -12.97 -9.18
C GLU A 262 -0.16 -11.70 -9.91
N VAL A 263 0.79 -10.80 -10.09
CA VAL A 263 0.59 -9.49 -10.73
C VAL A 263 1.60 -9.30 -11.84
N LYS A 264 1.10 -9.01 -13.03
CA LYS A 264 1.94 -8.57 -14.16
C LYS A 264 2.10 -7.06 -14.07
N TYR A 265 3.27 -6.59 -13.64
CA TYR A 265 3.57 -5.16 -13.60
C TYR A 265 4.14 -4.69 -14.92
N PRO A 266 3.47 -3.78 -15.64
CA PRO A 266 4.02 -3.19 -16.84
C PRO A 266 5.32 -2.45 -16.56
N ARG A 267 6.26 -2.55 -17.47
CA ARG A 267 7.49 -1.75 -17.49
C ARG A 267 7.87 -1.39 -18.92
N THR A 268 8.62 -0.30 -19.06
CA THR A 268 9.22 0.09 -20.33
C THR A 268 10.72 -0.14 -20.24
N THR A 269 11.27 -0.91 -21.16
CA THR A 269 12.72 -1.02 -21.36
C THR A 269 13.18 -0.04 -22.41
N ILE A 270 14.39 0.51 -22.22
CA ILE A 270 14.97 1.52 -23.11
C ILE A 270 16.22 0.92 -23.75
N ALA A 271 16.20 0.83 -25.07
CA ALA A 271 17.37 0.48 -25.86
C ALA A 271 17.91 1.72 -26.57
N TYR A 272 19.20 1.99 -26.42
CA TYR A 272 19.86 3.05 -27.17
C TYR A 272 20.30 2.53 -28.53
N ASP A 273 19.92 3.25 -29.58
CA ASP A 273 20.38 2.98 -30.94
C ASP A 273 21.65 3.82 -31.22
N PHE A 274 22.76 3.13 -31.36
CA PHE A 274 24.05 3.71 -31.68
C PHE A 274 24.32 3.79 -33.19
N SER A 275 23.45 3.22 -34.01
CA SER A 275 23.67 3.13 -35.47
C SER A 275 23.63 4.47 -36.19
N GLN A 276 22.91 5.44 -35.62
CA GLN A 276 22.71 6.79 -36.20
C GLN A 276 23.75 7.81 -35.73
N GLY A 277 24.67 7.44 -34.81
CA GLY A 277 25.64 8.38 -34.24
C GLY A 277 25.03 9.31 -33.18
N PHE A 278 25.57 10.53 -33.06
CA PHE A 278 25.07 11.53 -32.10
C PHE A 278 24.09 12.51 -32.81
N PRO A 279 22.98 12.93 -32.12
CA PRO A 279 22.54 12.49 -30.79
C PRO A 279 22.01 11.05 -30.80
N LEU A 280 22.29 10.29 -29.72
CA LEU A 280 21.78 8.93 -29.57
C LEU A 280 20.23 8.95 -29.61
N THR A 281 19.69 8.06 -30.40
CA THR A 281 18.25 7.76 -30.36
C THR A 281 17.98 6.59 -29.44
N TYR A 282 16.78 6.50 -28.88
CA TYR A 282 16.38 5.39 -28.02
C TYR A 282 15.00 4.86 -28.44
N VAL A 283 14.81 3.58 -28.24
CA VAL A 283 13.54 2.89 -28.49
C VAL A 283 12.99 2.39 -27.16
N ASN A 284 11.77 2.80 -26.88
CA ASN A 284 11.00 2.25 -25.75
C ASN A 284 10.37 0.93 -26.20
N THR A 285 10.55 -0.10 -25.39
CA THR A 285 9.87 -1.39 -25.56
C THR A 285 9.07 -1.70 -24.33
N ASP A 286 7.74 -1.74 -24.48
CA ASP A 286 6.85 -2.10 -23.38
C ASP A 286 6.90 -3.60 -23.14
N SER A 287 7.03 -3.99 -21.90
CA SER A 287 7.03 -5.36 -21.42
C SER A 287 6.36 -5.43 -20.03
N PHE A 288 6.46 -6.55 -19.35
CA PHE A 288 6.02 -6.70 -17.96
C PHE A 288 6.97 -7.66 -17.22
N TYR A 289 6.92 -7.59 -15.91
CA TYR A 289 7.45 -8.64 -15.04
C TYR A 289 6.34 -9.15 -14.13
N VAL A 290 6.52 -10.33 -13.58
CA VAL A 290 5.57 -10.94 -12.65
C VAL A 290 6.11 -10.85 -11.24
N ASP A 291 5.29 -10.40 -10.31
CA ASP A 291 5.57 -10.39 -8.89
C ASP A 291 4.26 -10.53 -8.11
N ARG A 292 4.32 -10.59 -6.80
CA ARG A 292 3.13 -10.58 -5.93
C ARG A 292 2.53 -9.17 -5.81
N LEU A 293 1.34 -9.09 -5.24
CA LEU A 293 0.67 -7.80 -5.02
C LEU A 293 1.48 -6.92 -4.06
N ILE A 294 1.64 -5.66 -4.44
CA ILE A 294 2.33 -4.63 -3.64
C ILE A 294 1.58 -4.38 -2.32
N ASP A 295 2.33 -4.06 -1.26
CA ASP A 295 1.83 -3.77 0.10
C ASP A 295 1.04 -4.90 0.75
N GLN A 296 1.20 -6.14 0.25
CA GLN A 296 0.51 -7.30 0.78
C GLN A 296 1.48 -8.32 1.38
N PRO A 297 1.43 -8.60 2.70
CA PRO A 297 2.12 -9.73 3.29
C PRO A 297 1.49 -11.06 2.82
N ASN A 298 2.32 -12.02 2.45
CA ASN A 298 1.85 -13.34 2.05
C ASN A 298 1.38 -14.18 3.25
N GLU A 299 1.92 -13.90 4.43
CA GLU A 299 1.60 -14.62 5.66
C GLU A 299 1.48 -13.65 6.83
N ILE A 300 0.40 -13.81 7.61
CA ILE A 300 0.22 -13.13 8.88
C ILE A 300 -0.19 -14.16 9.92
N MET A 301 0.45 -14.16 11.09
CA MET A 301 0.07 -15.00 12.21
C MET A 301 0.02 -14.20 13.50
N ASN A 302 -1.09 -14.31 14.19
CA ASN A 302 -1.29 -13.78 15.53
C ASN A 302 -1.53 -14.94 16.50
N LEU A 303 -0.71 -15.05 17.53
CA LEU A 303 -0.89 -16.02 18.62
C LEU A 303 -1.01 -15.27 19.93
N SER A 304 -1.93 -15.70 20.80
CA SER A 304 -2.04 -15.17 22.14
C SER A 304 -2.33 -16.27 23.13
N LEU A 305 -1.45 -16.44 24.11
CA LEU A 305 -1.67 -17.32 25.26
C LEU A 305 -2.03 -16.43 26.46
N GLY A 306 -3.20 -16.72 27.01
CA GLY A 306 -3.76 -15.97 28.11
C GLY A 306 -4.00 -16.81 29.35
N TYR A 307 -4.05 -16.11 30.51
CA TYR A 307 -4.41 -16.71 31.78
C TYR A 307 -5.25 -15.74 32.61
N ASP A 308 -6.47 -16.16 32.97
CA ASP A 308 -7.42 -15.37 33.76
C ASP A 308 -7.79 -16.15 35.05
N TYR A 309 -7.36 -15.65 36.20
CA TYR A 309 -7.65 -16.32 37.48
C TYR A 309 -7.67 -15.35 38.67
N LYS A 310 -8.74 -15.35 39.45
CA LYS A 310 -8.88 -14.60 40.71
C LYS A 310 -8.48 -13.11 40.59
N GLY A 311 -8.96 -12.44 39.53
CA GLY A 311 -8.67 -11.02 39.31
C GLY A 311 -7.34 -10.75 38.61
N PHE A 312 -6.50 -11.74 38.41
CA PHE A 312 -5.36 -11.68 37.52
C PHE A 312 -5.78 -11.97 36.06
N SER A 313 -5.23 -11.21 35.14
CA SER A 313 -5.32 -11.44 33.71
C SER A 313 -3.97 -11.19 33.06
N GLY A 314 -3.41 -12.18 32.40
CA GLY A 314 -2.16 -12.07 31.66
C GLY A 314 -2.33 -12.51 30.21
N ARG A 315 -1.63 -11.87 29.29
CA ARG A 315 -1.58 -12.20 27.86
C ARG A 315 -0.16 -12.07 27.36
N LEU A 316 0.34 -13.13 26.75
CA LEU A 316 1.54 -13.11 25.94
C LEU A 316 1.10 -13.26 24.49
N SER A 317 1.42 -12.29 23.68
CA SER A 317 1.01 -12.23 22.28
C SER A 317 2.22 -12.22 21.35
N MET A 318 2.09 -12.85 20.20
CA MET A 318 3.06 -12.85 19.12
C MET A 318 2.37 -12.40 17.84
N LEU A 319 2.96 -11.43 17.17
CA LEU A 319 2.65 -11.07 15.78
C LEU A 319 3.80 -11.56 14.89
N TYR A 320 3.50 -12.33 13.88
CA TYR A 320 4.38 -12.63 12.76
C TYR A 320 3.77 -12.09 11.48
N MET A 321 4.55 -11.40 10.70
CA MET A 321 4.21 -10.94 9.35
C MET A 321 5.32 -11.38 8.42
N GLY A 322 4.97 -12.10 7.37
CA GLY A 322 5.88 -12.46 6.29
C GLY A 322 6.42 -11.21 5.57
N ASP A 323 7.36 -11.42 4.71
CA ASP A 323 7.90 -10.34 3.89
C ASP A 323 6.84 -9.72 2.98
N VAL A 324 6.98 -8.41 2.72
CA VAL A 324 6.06 -7.62 1.90
C VAL A 324 6.81 -7.03 0.70
N PHE A 325 6.25 -7.14 -0.49
CA PHE A 325 6.70 -6.40 -1.66
C PHE A 325 6.22 -4.95 -1.53
N MET A 326 7.15 -4.00 -1.33
CA MET A 326 6.84 -2.64 -0.93
C MET A 326 6.75 -1.66 -2.09
N SER A 327 7.61 -1.83 -3.10
CA SER A 327 7.64 -0.90 -4.22
C SER A 327 8.10 -1.53 -5.51
N THR A 328 7.42 -1.15 -6.58
CA THR A 328 7.87 -1.36 -7.94
C THR A 328 9.03 -0.41 -8.26
N ASN A 329 9.86 -0.77 -9.22
CA ASN A 329 10.86 0.13 -9.76
C ASN A 329 11.16 -0.26 -11.21
N PHE A 330 11.56 0.73 -12.01
CA PHE A 330 12.05 0.49 -13.38
C PHE A 330 13.26 -0.46 -13.38
N TRP A 331 14.17 -0.25 -12.42
CA TRP A 331 15.35 -1.09 -12.22
C TRP A 331 15.01 -2.22 -11.25
N PRO A 332 15.10 -3.51 -11.65
CA PRO A 332 14.76 -4.64 -10.79
C PRO A 332 15.50 -4.62 -9.45
N GLU A 333 16.77 -4.22 -9.47
CA GLU A 333 17.63 -4.11 -8.29
C GLU A 333 17.16 -3.05 -7.27
N LEU A 334 16.38 -2.08 -7.69
CA LEU A 334 15.84 -1.02 -6.82
C LEU A 334 14.43 -1.32 -6.29
N ARG A 335 13.82 -2.41 -6.70
CA ARG A 335 12.57 -2.90 -6.09
C ARG A 335 12.81 -3.22 -4.63
N GLN A 336 11.82 -3.01 -3.78
CA GLN A 336 11.98 -3.15 -2.35
C GLN A 336 11.04 -4.19 -1.76
N THR A 337 11.59 -4.96 -0.82
CA THR A 337 10.82 -5.90 0.01
C THR A 337 11.19 -5.72 1.48
N THR A 338 10.24 -5.95 2.39
CA THR A 338 10.56 -6.03 3.83
C THR A 338 11.16 -7.39 4.16
N ASP A 339 11.91 -7.47 5.26
CA ASP A 339 12.17 -8.74 5.91
C ASP A 339 10.91 -9.22 6.67
N ALA A 340 10.84 -10.51 6.97
CA ALA A 340 9.77 -11.02 7.83
C ALA A 340 9.91 -10.45 9.24
N TYR A 341 8.79 -10.03 9.81
CA TYR A 341 8.72 -9.33 11.09
C TYR A 341 8.08 -10.21 12.17
N LYS A 342 8.69 -10.27 13.34
CA LYS A 342 8.16 -11.01 14.49
C LYS A 342 8.28 -10.18 15.78
N ARG A 343 7.15 -9.94 16.44
CA ARG A 343 7.09 -9.15 17.67
C ARG A 343 6.35 -9.90 18.77
N TYR A 344 6.82 -9.75 20.01
CA TYR A 344 6.18 -10.27 21.22
C TYR A 344 5.77 -9.13 22.14
N ASP A 345 4.55 -9.24 22.67
CA ASP A 345 3.98 -8.28 23.60
C ASP A 345 3.43 -9.01 24.84
N LEU A 346 3.58 -8.41 26.02
CA LEU A 346 3.05 -8.92 27.28
C LEU A 346 2.11 -7.88 27.89
N SER A 347 0.92 -8.33 28.28
CA SER A 347 -0.01 -7.51 29.05
C SER A 347 -0.43 -8.25 30.31
N LEU A 348 -0.23 -7.63 31.46
CA LEU A 348 -0.63 -8.15 32.76
C LEU A 348 -1.55 -7.16 33.44
N LYS A 349 -2.59 -7.69 34.10
CA LYS A 349 -3.52 -6.90 34.90
C LYS A 349 -3.89 -7.66 36.16
N GLN A 350 -3.91 -6.96 37.31
CA GLN A 350 -4.34 -7.51 38.57
C GLN A 350 -5.34 -6.57 39.25
N ARG A 351 -6.50 -7.11 39.60
CA ARG A 351 -7.43 -6.43 40.52
C ARG A 351 -6.84 -6.46 41.94
N LEU A 352 -6.79 -5.30 42.56
CA LEU A 352 -6.31 -5.15 43.91
C LEU A 352 -7.46 -5.31 44.93
N PRO A 353 -7.15 -5.55 46.23
CA PRO A 353 -8.18 -5.71 47.28
C PRO A 353 -9.06 -4.48 47.49
N VAL A 354 -8.66 -3.31 46.97
CA VAL A 354 -9.44 -2.07 47.00
C VAL A 354 -10.46 -2.10 45.88
N LYS A 355 -11.75 -1.91 46.22
CA LYS A 355 -12.84 -1.93 45.26
C LYS A 355 -12.58 -0.92 44.10
N GLY A 356 -12.64 -1.38 42.87
CA GLY A 356 -12.44 -0.57 41.69
C GLY A 356 -10.98 -0.28 41.34
N LEU A 357 -9.99 -0.75 42.12
CA LEU A 357 -8.58 -0.51 41.84
C LEU A 357 -7.94 -1.71 41.09
N GLU A 358 -7.33 -1.43 39.96
CA GLU A 358 -6.56 -2.39 39.16
C GLU A 358 -5.14 -1.85 38.92
N MET A 359 -4.16 -2.73 38.93
CA MET A 359 -2.78 -2.47 38.47
C MET A 359 -2.60 -3.14 37.10
N TYR A 360 -1.90 -2.50 36.19
CA TYR A 360 -1.54 -3.07 34.92
C TYR A 360 -0.06 -2.85 34.57
N LEU A 361 0.49 -3.78 33.81
CA LEU A 361 1.82 -3.71 33.21
C LEU A 361 1.69 -4.17 31.75
N ASN A 362 2.09 -3.30 30.82
CA ASN A 362 2.21 -3.63 29.42
C ASN A 362 3.68 -3.52 28.99
N VAL A 363 4.18 -4.53 28.31
CA VAL A 363 5.51 -4.53 27.70
C VAL A 363 5.33 -4.83 26.23
N SER A 364 5.57 -3.84 25.40
CA SER A 364 5.47 -3.98 23.94
C SER A 364 6.86 -4.19 23.35
N ASN A 365 6.91 -4.99 22.29
CA ASN A 365 8.13 -5.31 21.54
C ASN A 365 9.24 -5.87 22.44
N ILE A 366 8.93 -6.94 23.19
CA ILE A 366 9.86 -7.57 24.17
C ILE A 366 11.18 -7.98 23.53
N ASN A 367 11.13 -8.46 22.29
CA ASN A 367 12.29 -8.94 21.55
C ASN A 367 13.00 -7.85 20.73
N GLU A 368 12.57 -6.58 20.89
CA GLU A 368 13.16 -5.44 20.19
C GLU A 368 13.23 -5.66 18.66
N ALA A 369 12.13 -6.18 18.10
CA ALA A 369 12.03 -6.46 16.69
C ALA A 369 12.31 -5.21 15.86
N VAL A 370 13.06 -5.40 14.77
CA VAL A 370 13.49 -4.36 13.85
C VAL A 370 12.75 -4.55 12.54
N ASP A 371 12.27 -3.48 11.96
CA ASP A 371 11.67 -3.47 10.64
C ASP A 371 12.74 -3.11 9.60
N ILE A 372 12.93 -3.97 8.61
CA ILE A 372 14.01 -3.86 7.63
C ILE A 372 13.42 -3.93 6.23
N ASN A 373 13.67 -2.88 5.45
CA ASN A 373 13.41 -2.87 4.02
C ASN A 373 14.72 -3.13 3.26
N ARG A 374 14.63 -3.95 2.21
CA ARG A 374 15.78 -4.28 1.36
C ARG A 374 15.47 -3.99 -0.09
N TYR A 375 16.50 -3.51 -0.80
CA TYR A 375 16.51 -3.55 -2.26
C TYR A 375 16.70 -4.98 -2.75
N ASN A 376 16.27 -5.31 -3.96
CA ASN A 376 16.58 -6.58 -4.59
C ASN A 376 18.09 -6.68 -4.96
N GLY A 377 18.75 -5.54 -5.20
CA GLY A 377 20.17 -5.48 -5.46
C GLY A 377 21.03 -5.89 -4.25
N PHE A 378 22.21 -6.39 -4.52
CA PHE A 378 23.15 -6.83 -3.50
C PHE A 378 23.92 -5.69 -2.84
N ASN A 379 24.40 -5.94 -1.63
CA ASN A 379 25.32 -5.05 -0.93
C ASN A 379 26.77 -5.50 -1.22
N PRO A 380 27.55 -4.75 -2.01
CA PRO A 380 28.92 -5.15 -2.37
C PRO A 380 29.91 -5.14 -1.18
N LYS A 381 29.46 -4.63 -0.02
CA LYS A 381 30.26 -4.67 1.22
C LYS A 381 29.85 -5.81 2.14
N ASP A 382 28.91 -6.66 1.73
CA ASP A 382 28.50 -7.82 2.51
C ASP A 382 29.61 -8.87 2.45
N PRO A 383 30.18 -9.31 3.59
CA PRO A 383 31.23 -10.31 3.63
C PRO A 383 30.79 -11.71 3.16
N TYR A 384 29.48 -11.93 3.05
CA TYR A 384 28.90 -13.19 2.52
C TYR A 384 28.66 -13.16 1.02
N PHE A 385 28.90 -12.03 0.38
CA PHE A 385 28.78 -11.89 -1.06
C PHE A 385 30.15 -12.24 -1.68
N ASP A 386 30.34 -13.50 -1.99
CA ASP A 386 31.56 -14.01 -2.52
C ASP A 386 31.57 -14.05 -4.08
N ASP A 387 32.77 -14.31 -4.62
CA ASP A 387 32.97 -14.40 -6.06
C ASP A 387 32.16 -15.54 -6.69
N GLU A 388 31.81 -16.59 -5.91
CA GLU A 388 31.03 -17.74 -6.37
C GLU A 388 29.61 -17.35 -6.74
N ILE A 389 28.95 -16.48 -5.94
CA ILE A 389 27.64 -15.93 -6.27
C ILE A 389 27.70 -15.08 -7.53
N LEU A 390 28.75 -14.27 -7.70
CA LEU A 390 28.95 -13.45 -8.89
C LEU A 390 29.18 -14.31 -10.14
N GLU A 391 29.98 -15.37 -10.05
CA GLU A 391 30.24 -16.31 -11.14
C GLU A 391 28.96 -17.06 -11.52
N ASP A 392 28.15 -17.48 -10.51
CA ASP A 392 26.89 -18.17 -10.75
C ASP A 392 25.87 -17.26 -11.43
N LEU A 393 25.71 -16.01 -10.97
CA LEU A 393 24.88 -15.00 -11.62
C LEU A 393 25.36 -14.71 -13.06
N ALA A 394 26.66 -14.66 -13.29
CA ALA A 394 27.23 -14.44 -14.61
C ALA A 394 27.06 -15.64 -15.55
N SER A 395 27.03 -16.85 -15.02
CA SER A 395 26.84 -18.09 -15.80
C SER A 395 25.39 -18.23 -16.31
N GLN A 396 24.43 -17.57 -15.68
CA GLN A 396 22.99 -17.69 -15.95
C GLN A 396 22.46 -16.60 -16.90
N LYS A 397 23.23 -16.28 -17.94
CA LYS A 397 22.90 -15.21 -18.91
C LYS A 397 21.61 -15.43 -19.68
N ASP A 398 21.13 -16.66 -19.78
CA ASP A 398 19.89 -17.08 -20.46
C ASP A 398 18.65 -16.83 -19.62
N LYS A 399 18.80 -16.60 -18.32
CA LYS A 399 17.70 -16.24 -17.43
C LYS A 399 17.40 -14.75 -17.51
N SER A 400 16.14 -14.39 -17.23
CA SER A 400 15.76 -13.00 -17.09
C SER A 400 16.58 -12.31 -16.00
N ILE A 401 16.66 -10.98 -16.05
CA ILE A 401 17.34 -10.22 -14.99
C ILE A 401 16.65 -10.46 -13.65
N GLU A 402 15.33 -10.55 -13.65
CA GLU A 402 14.51 -10.81 -12.47
C GLU A 402 14.85 -12.16 -11.83
N ASP A 403 14.87 -13.22 -12.60
CA ASP A 403 15.21 -14.57 -12.10
C ASP A 403 16.62 -14.62 -11.48
N ARG A 404 17.56 -13.84 -12.03
CA ARG A 404 18.91 -13.75 -11.49
C ARG A 404 18.95 -13.01 -10.16
N PHE A 405 18.17 -11.93 -9.99
CA PHE A 405 18.09 -11.23 -8.73
C PHE A 405 17.42 -12.06 -7.63
N ASP A 406 16.48 -12.92 -7.98
CA ASP A 406 15.84 -13.81 -7.01
C ASP A 406 16.80 -14.88 -6.45
N MET A 407 17.90 -15.15 -7.13
CA MET A 407 18.98 -16.02 -6.64
C MET A 407 19.84 -15.38 -5.54
N ILE A 408 19.81 -14.05 -5.38
CA ILE A 408 20.58 -13.37 -4.35
C ILE A 408 19.95 -13.63 -2.97
N PRO A 409 20.67 -14.23 -2.02
CA PRO A 409 20.16 -14.44 -0.67
C PRO A 409 19.69 -13.13 -0.04
N ARG A 410 18.57 -13.16 0.68
CA ARG A 410 18.02 -11.95 1.31
C ARG A 410 19.01 -11.27 2.25
N SER A 411 19.80 -12.05 2.98
CA SER A 411 20.84 -11.52 3.88
C SER A 411 21.88 -10.66 3.15
N SER A 412 22.14 -10.94 1.86
CA SER A 412 23.13 -10.24 1.04
C SER A 412 22.53 -9.04 0.28
N ARG A 413 21.20 -8.84 0.34
CA ARG A 413 20.55 -7.69 -0.30
C ARG A 413 20.78 -6.41 0.48
N ALA A 414 20.99 -5.30 -0.21
CA ALA A 414 21.23 -4.00 0.39
C ALA A 414 20.01 -3.51 1.20
N LYS A 415 20.24 -3.10 2.45
CA LYS A 415 19.20 -2.46 3.26
C LYS A 415 18.91 -1.06 2.72
N SER A 416 17.64 -0.75 2.50
CA SER A 416 17.17 0.60 2.16
C SER A 416 16.72 1.37 3.40
N LEU A 417 16.16 0.66 4.38
CA LEU A 417 15.66 1.23 5.63
C LEU A 417 15.81 0.21 6.76
N GLU A 418 16.16 0.68 7.95
CA GLU A 418 16.17 -0.10 9.18
C GLU A 418 15.56 0.73 10.29
N GLN A 419 14.43 0.30 10.87
CA GLN A 419 13.69 1.01 11.89
C GLN A 419 13.71 0.24 13.21
N HIS A 420 14.24 0.87 14.25
CA HIS A 420 14.32 0.36 15.61
C HIS A 420 13.28 1.06 16.49
N TYR A 421 12.24 0.35 16.86
CA TYR A 421 11.19 0.91 17.74
C TYR A 421 11.50 0.73 19.24
N GLY A 422 12.45 -0.17 19.57
CA GLY A 422 12.80 -0.50 20.95
C GLY A 422 11.67 -1.18 21.72
N LYS A 423 11.90 -1.35 23.00
CA LYS A 423 10.95 -1.92 23.98
C LYS A 423 10.23 -0.79 24.71
N THR A 424 8.91 -0.88 24.84
CA THR A 424 8.12 0.06 25.63
C THR A 424 7.54 -0.64 26.85
N ILE A 425 7.66 -0.01 28.02
CA ILE A 425 7.10 -0.51 29.28
C ILE A 425 6.14 0.54 29.83
N ASP A 426 4.90 0.15 30.06
CA ASP A 426 3.85 0.98 30.64
C ASP A 426 3.30 0.31 31.90
N LEU A 427 3.47 0.95 33.04
CA LEU A 427 2.98 0.49 34.35
C LEU A 427 2.05 1.55 34.94
N GLY A 428 0.87 1.14 35.35
CA GLY A 428 -0.09 2.08 35.91
C GLY A 428 -1.16 1.45 36.78
N PHE A 429 -1.98 2.34 37.33
CA PHE A 429 -3.16 1.99 38.11
C PHE A 429 -4.39 2.60 37.45
N ARG A 430 -5.48 1.84 37.49
CA ARG A 430 -6.80 2.30 37.06
C ARG A 430 -7.77 2.21 38.22
N PHE A 431 -8.49 3.28 38.49
CA PHE A 431 -9.55 3.30 39.47
C PHE A 431 -10.91 3.53 38.77
N SER A 432 -11.87 2.64 39.09
CA SER A 432 -13.26 2.73 38.57
C SER A 432 -14.20 2.93 39.74
N PHE A 433 -14.97 3.99 39.71
CA PHE A 433 -15.97 4.36 40.71
C PHE A 433 -17.23 3.50 40.66
#